data_31f02317cf184b8158a5390609c11fe1
#
_entry.id   31f02317cf184b8158a5390609c11fe1
#
_cell.length_a   1.000
_cell.length_b   1.000
_cell.length_c   1.000
_cell.angle_alpha   90.00
_cell.angle_beta   90.00
_cell.angle_gamma   90.00
#
_symmetry.space_group_name_H-M   'P 1'
#
loop_
_entity.id
_entity.type
_entity.pdbx_description
1 polymer ?
#
loop_
_entity_poly.entity_id
_entity_poly.type
_entity_poly.pdbx_seq_one_letter_code
_entity_poly.pdbx_strand_id
1 'polypeptide(L)'
;MTVKVLILEDNPVARAFLCRVVRDSFSDVIAITEAGDLEGARKQIALAGGSSGLHGADPYKLILVDLELPDGNGMDLLAELVHYPATKIVTTLYSDDDHLFPALQRGADGYLLKEDRFEVLVEELQKIVRGQPPLSPAIARRLLTHFRGGNGHDSNAPGRGLSL
;
A
#
# COMPACT_ATOMS: atom_id res chain seq x y z
N MET A 1 -14.42 5.59 18.04
CA MET A 1 -14.50 4.65 16.91
C MET A 1 -13.19 3.92 16.74
N THR A 2 -13.25 2.63 16.50
CA THR A 2 -12.04 1.83 16.35
C THR A 2 -11.71 1.68 14.86
N VAL A 3 -10.47 1.94 14.51
CA VAL A 3 -9.98 1.76 13.14
C VAL A 3 -9.23 0.44 13.09
N LYS A 4 -9.67 -0.47 12.26
CA LYS A 4 -9.02 -1.78 12.11
C LYS A 4 -7.99 -1.70 10.99
N VAL A 5 -6.78 -2.11 11.31
CA VAL A 5 -5.65 -2.05 10.39
C VAL A 5 -5.00 -3.42 10.31
N LEU A 6 -4.68 -3.85 9.10
CA LEU A 6 -3.91 -5.07 8.88
C LEU A 6 -2.55 -4.68 8.35
N ILE A 7 -1.49 -5.19 8.98
CA ILE A 7 -0.13 -4.93 8.52
C ILE A 7 0.49 -6.26 8.11
N LEU A 8 0.79 -6.37 6.83
CA LEU A 8 1.41 -7.57 6.24
C LEU A 8 2.88 -7.28 5.99
N GLU A 9 3.73 -7.86 6.81
CA GLU A 9 5.17 -7.63 6.77
C GLU A 9 5.86 -8.82 7.42
N ASP A 10 6.78 -9.47 6.71
CA ASP A 10 7.43 -10.67 7.23
C ASP A 10 8.54 -10.39 8.23
N ASN A 11 9.17 -9.23 8.16
CA ASN A 11 10.25 -8.87 9.08
C ASN A 11 9.66 -8.30 10.37
N PRO A 12 9.91 -8.93 11.54
CA PRO A 12 9.28 -8.46 12.77
C PRO A 12 9.73 -7.07 13.22
N VAL A 13 10.95 -6.67 12.92
CA VAL A 13 11.41 -5.32 13.26
C VAL A 13 10.71 -4.28 12.40
N ALA A 14 10.66 -4.53 11.10
CA ALA A 14 9.95 -3.63 10.18
C ALA A 14 8.46 -3.58 10.53
N ARG A 15 7.89 -4.72 10.89
CA ARG A 15 6.48 -4.77 11.25
C ARG A 15 6.18 -3.94 12.48
N ALA A 16 7.03 -4.03 13.51
CA ALA A 16 6.87 -3.24 14.72
C ALA A 16 6.99 -1.74 14.42
N PHE A 17 7.92 -1.38 13.54
CA PHE A 17 8.10 0.01 13.12
C PHE A 17 6.83 0.52 12.43
N LEU A 18 6.27 -0.26 11.52
CA LEU A 18 5.05 0.14 10.82
C LEU A 18 3.86 0.26 11.77
N CYS A 19 3.79 -0.60 12.79
CA CYS A 19 2.76 -0.47 13.81
C CYS A 19 2.84 0.89 14.51
N ARG A 20 4.05 1.34 14.82
CA ARG A 20 4.24 2.64 15.45
C ARG A 20 3.85 3.77 14.52
N VAL A 21 4.19 3.66 13.23
CA VAL A 21 3.79 4.65 12.24
C VAL A 21 2.27 4.77 12.20
N VAL A 22 1.59 3.65 12.16
CA VAL A 22 0.12 3.65 12.12
C VAL A 22 -0.46 4.29 13.37
N ARG A 23 0.03 3.90 14.53
CA ARG A 23 -0.51 4.44 15.79
C ARG A 23 -0.29 5.95 15.90
N ASP A 24 0.85 6.42 15.40
CA ASP A 24 1.15 7.86 15.45
C ASP A 24 0.38 8.66 14.41
N SER A 25 -0.13 7.98 13.37
CA SER A 25 -0.82 8.66 12.28
C SER A 25 -2.28 8.97 12.60
N PHE A 26 -2.84 8.34 13.61
CA PHE A 26 -4.26 8.48 13.93
C PHE A 26 -4.45 8.86 15.39
N SER A 27 -5.48 9.66 15.63
CA SER A 27 -5.90 9.96 17.00
C SER A 27 -6.96 8.99 17.49
N ASP A 28 -7.46 8.15 16.59
CA ASP A 28 -8.50 7.18 16.94
C ASP A 28 -7.90 5.97 17.65
N VAL A 29 -8.78 5.16 18.24
CA VAL A 29 -8.38 3.88 18.77
C VAL A 29 -8.07 2.96 17.59
N ILE A 30 -6.88 2.39 17.59
CA ILE A 30 -6.40 1.54 16.49
C ILE A 30 -6.34 0.10 16.95
N ALA A 31 -6.95 -0.79 16.18
CA ALA A 31 -6.83 -2.22 16.38
C ALA A 31 -5.99 -2.78 15.23
N ILE A 32 -4.76 -3.17 15.53
CA ILE A 32 -3.82 -3.65 14.54
C ILE A 32 -3.76 -5.16 14.56
N THR A 33 -3.93 -5.77 13.39
CA THR A 33 -3.68 -7.19 13.17
C THR A 33 -2.42 -7.31 12.35
N GLU A 34 -1.55 -8.24 12.72
CA GLU A 34 -0.29 -8.44 12.04
C GLU A 34 -0.27 -9.77 11.32
N ALA A 35 0.29 -9.80 10.13
CA ALA A 35 0.48 -11.02 9.36
C ALA A 35 1.88 -11.00 8.76
N GLY A 36 2.51 -12.17 8.72
CA GLY A 36 3.87 -12.28 8.21
C GLY A 36 3.95 -12.90 6.83
N ASP A 37 2.84 -13.35 6.27
CA ASP A 37 2.81 -13.96 4.95
C ASP A 37 1.44 -13.78 4.32
N LEU A 38 1.33 -14.15 3.04
CA LEU A 38 0.09 -13.99 2.31
C LEU A 38 -1.03 -14.84 2.87
N GLU A 39 -0.72 -16.07 3.24
CA GLU A 39 -1.74 -16.96 3.78
C GLU A 39 -2.33 -16.39 5.05
N GLY A 40 -1.48 -15.89 5.95
CA GLY A 40 -1.94 -15.28 7.19
C GLY A 40 -2.80 -14.07 6.94
N ALA A 41 -2.41 -13.24 5.98
CA ALA A 41 -3.19 -12.06 5.63
C ALA A 41 -4.55 -12.44 5.08
N ARG A 42 -4.59 -13.42 4.17
CA ARG A 42 -5.85 -13.88 3.59
C ARG A 42 -6.80 -14.43 4.66
N LYS A 43 -6.24 -15.16 5.61
CA LYS A 43 -7.03 -15.67 6.72
C LYS A 43 -7.65 -14.55 7.55
N GLN A 44 -6.86 -13.55 7.89
CA GLN A 44 -7.34 -12.45 8.71
C GLN A 44 -8.41 -11.64 7.97
N ILE A 45 -8.22 -11.44 6.68
CA ILE A 45 -9.20 -10.72 5.88
C ILE A 45 -10.51 -11.49 5.82
N ALA A 46 -10.44 -12.80 5.63
CA ALA A 46 -11.63 -13.64 5.58
C ALA A 46 -12.38 -13.62 6.92
N LEU A 47 -11.64 -13.66 8.02
CA LEU A 47 -12.25 -13.63 9.35
C LEU A 47 -12.94 -12.29 9.63
N ALA A 48 -12.40 -11.21 9.12
CA ALA A 48 -13.01 -9.90 9.31
C ALA A 48 -14.28 -9.72 8.50
N GLY A 49 -14.43 -10.47 7.42
CA GLY A 49 -15.60 -10.36 6.55
C GLY A 49 -15.51 -9.12 5.69
N GLY A 50 -16.65 -8.56 5.36
CA GLY A 50 -16.71 -7.29 4.64
C GLY A 50 -16.88 -7.43 3.16
N SER A 51 -16.14 -8.30 2.50
CA SER A 51 -16.28 -8.47 1.06
C SER A 51 -17.50 -9.28 0.68
N SER A 52 -18.00 -10.07 1.61
CA SER A 52 -19.18 -10.90 1.38
C SER A 52 -20.47 -10.22 1.79
N GLY A 53 -20.37 -9.06 2.42
CA GLY A 53 -21.56 -8.37 2.90
C GLY A 53 -22.25 -9.06 4.07
N LEU A 54 -21.55 -9.92 4.76
CA LEU A 54 -22.14 -10.64 5.87
C LEU A 54 -22.54 -9.69 6.99
N HIS A 55 -23.64 -10.02 7.63
CA HIS A 55 -24.14 -9.28 8.76
C HIS A 55 -23.11 -9.36 9.89
N GLY A 56 -22.79 -8.23 10.49
CA GLY A 56 -21.80 -8.20 11.55
C GLY A 56 -20.36 -8.16 11.08
N ALA A 57 -20.15 -8.03 9.77
CA ALA A 57 -18.81 -7.92 9.27
C ALA A 57 -18.15 -6.64 9.76
N ASP A 58 -16.85 -6.73 10.01
CA ASP A 58 -16.06 -5.61 10.51
C ASP A 58 -14.75 -5.56 9.73
N PRO A 59 -14.82 -5.06 8.49
CA PRO A 59 -13.66 -5.11 7.61
C PRO A 59 -12.55 -4.15 8.04
N TYR A 60 -11.35 -4.43 7.58
CA TYR A 60 -10.23 -3.54 7.79
C TYR A 60 -10.46 -2.24 7.03
N LYS A 61 -10.02 -1.15 7.61
CA LYS A 61 -10.09 0.16 6.97
C LYS A 61 -8.79 0.51 6.27
N LEU A 62 -7.69 -0.10 6.70
CA LEU A 62 -6.38 0.16 6.16
C LEU A 62 -5.60 -1.14 6.11
N ILE A 63 -4.95 -1.40 4.99
CA ILE A 63 -4.10 -2.58 4.84
C ILE A 63 -2.76 -2.12 4.29
N LEU A 64 -1.70 -2.41 5.04
CA LEU A 64 -0.33 -2.18 4.58
C LEU A 64 0.21 -3.49 4.04
N VAL A 65 0.67 -3.49 2.81
CA VAL A 65 1.08 -4.70 2.11
C VAL A 65 2.54 -4.62 1.69
N ASP A 66 3.36 -5.50 2.25
CA ASP A 66 4.73 -5.67 1.80
C ASP A 66 4.73 -6.45 0.48
N LEU A 67 5.61 -6.10 -0.42
CA LEU A 67 5.66 -6.77 -1.71
C LEU A 67 6.39 -8.09 -1.67
N GLU A 68 7.43 -8.21 -0.87
CA GLU A 68 8.23 -9.43 -0.82
C GLU A 68 7.91 -10.23 0.41
N LEU A 69 7.26 -11.35 0.22
CA LEU A 69 6.80 -12.20 1.30
C LEU A 69 7.32 -13.61 1.09
N PRO A 70 7.43 -14.41 2.16
CA PRO A 70 7.99 -15.76 2.03
C PRO A 70 7.17 -16.67 1.13
N ASP A 71 5.87 -16.43 1.00
CA ASP A 71 5.00 -17.29 0.20
C ASP A 71 4.47 -16.58 -1.05
N GLY A 72 5.08 -15.47 -1.46
CA GLY A 72 4.70 -14.85 -2.72
C GLY A 72 4.90 -13.35 -2.74
N ASN A 73 4.20 -12.72 -3.65
CA ASN A 73 4.31 -11.29 -3.88
C ASN A 73 3.03 -10.58 -3.43
N GLY A 74 3.19 -9.49 -2.68
CA GLY A 74 2.04 -8.72 -2.20
C GLY A 74 1.16 -8.17 -3.30
N MET A 75 1.68 -8.06 -4.51
CA MET A 75 0.87 -7.63 -5.67
C MET A 75 -0.31 -8.57 -5.92
N ASP A 76 -0.12 -9.86 -5.64
CA ASP A 76 -1.20 -10.83 -5.81
C ASP A 76 -2.34 -10.54 -4.86
N LEU A 77 -2.00 -10.17 -3.63
CA LEU A 77 -3.03 -9.81 -2.67
C LEU A 77 -3.75 -8.53 -3.07
N LEU A 78 -3.03 -7.55 -3.59
CA LEU A 78 -3.67 -6.33 -4.07
C LEU A 78 -4.71 -6.64 -5.15
N ALA A 79 -4.37 -7.51 -6.07
CA ALA A 79 -5.31 -7.90 -7.13
C ALA A 79 -6.54 -8.56 -6.54
N GLU A 80 -6.37 -9.39 -5.53
CA GLU A 80 -7.50 -10.05 -4.86
C GLU A 80 -8.39 -9.07 -4.13
N LEU A 81 -7.81 -7.96 -3.66
CA LEU A 81 -8.53 -6.99 -2.84
C LEU A 81 -9.04 -5.79 -3.62
N VAL A 82 -9.07 -5.88 -4.93
CA VAL A 82 -9.43 -4.73 -5.76
C VAL A 82 -10.80 -4.15 -5.38
N HIS A 83 -11.72 -4.97 -4.93
CA HIS A 83 -13.05 -4.52 -4.51
C HIS A 83 -13.24 -4.48 -3.00
N TYR A 84 -12.20 -4.76 -2.25
CA TYR A 84 -12.27 -4.70 -0.80
C TYR A 84 -12.27 -3.23 -0.35
N PRO A 85 -13.09 -2.87 0.64
CA PRO A 85 -13.32 -1.44 0.96
C PRO A 85 -12.23 -0.77 1.79
N ALA A 86 -11.06 -1.34 1.89
CA ALA A 86 -9.96 -0.74 2.66
C ALA A 86 -9.08 0.14 1.78
N THR A 87 -8.41 1.10 2.42
CA THR A 87 -7.30 1.80 1.79
C THR A 87 -6.11 0.84 1.79
N LYS A 88 -5.51 0.62 0.62
CA LYS A 88 -4.44 -0.36 0.46
C LYS A 88 -3.15 0.37 0.11
N ILE A 89 -2.14 0.20 0.95
CA ILE A 89 -0.87 0.90 0.80
C ILE A 89 0.25 -0.12 0.72
N VAL A 90 1.07 -0.01 -0.31
CA VAL A 90 2.24 -0.86 -0.48
C VAL A 90 3.38 -0.28 0.33
N THR A 91 4.07 -1.14 1.09
CA THR A 91 5.28 -0.75 1.80
C THR A 91 6.43 -1.58 1.25
N THR A 92 7.54 -0.94 0.93
CA THR A 92 8.64 -1.64 0.28
C THR A 92 9.96 -0.91 0.49
N LEU A 93 11.05 -1.63 0.33
CA LEU A 93 12.37 -1.03 0.29
C LEU A 93 12.70 -0.48 -1.09
N TYR A 94 11.90 -0.82 -2.08
CA TYR A 94 12.22 -0.50 -3.47
C TYR A 94 11.48 0.72 -3.95
N SER A 95 12.24 1.66 -4.49
CA SER A 95 11.67 2.89 -5.04
C SER A 95 11.69 2.88 -6.57
N ASP A 96 11.96 1.73 -7.18
CA ASP A 96 12.07 1.66 -8.63
C ASP A 96 10.70 1.56 -9.29
N ASP A 97 10.70 1.88 -10.57
CA ASP A 97 9.46 1.94 -11.34
C ASP A 97 8.86 0.56 -11.56
N ASP A 98 9.70 -0.47 -11.57
CA ASP A 98 9.24 -1.84 -11.79
C ASP A 98 8.34 -2.32 -10.66
N HIS A 99 8.46 -1.74 -9.48
CA HIS A 99 7.59 -2.08 -8.34
C HIS A 99 6.46 -1.08 -8.18
N LEU A 100 6.76 0.20 -8.41
CA LEU A 100 5.79 1.26 -8.16
C LEU A 100 4.59 1.18 -9.10
N PHE A 101 4.84 1.12 -10.40
CA PHE A 101 3.74 1.20 -11.36
C PHE A 101 2.83 -0.02 -11.35
N PRO A 102 3.36 -1.24 -11.27
CA PRO A 102 2.47 -2.39 -11.16
C PRO A 102 1.59 -2.34 -9.90
N ALA A 103 2.12 -1.83 -8.78
CA ALA A 103 1.33 -1.72 -7.56
C ALA A 103 0.17 -0.75 -7.74
N LEU A 104 0.45 0.40 -8.33
CA LEU A 104 -0.60 1.39 -8.57
C LEU A 104 -1.64 0.86 -9.55
N GLN A 105 -1.22 0.13 -10.57
CA GLN A 105 -2.13 -0.45 -11.55
C GLN A 105 -3.03 -1.52 -10.92
N ARG A 106 -2.57 -2.20 -9.90
CA ARG A 106 -3.35 -3.23 -9.23
C ARG A 106 -4.23 -2.69 -8.12
N GLY A 107 -4.29 -1.39 -7.98
CA GLY A 107 -5.24 -0.78 -7.07
C GLY A 107 -4.67 -0.32 -5.74
N ALA A 108 -3.36 -0.19 -5.63
CA ALA A 108 -2.77 0.40 -4.44
C ALA A 108 -3.19 1.86 -4.36
N ASP A 109 -3.62 2.28 -3.19
CA ASP A 109 -4.02 3.66 -2.95
C ASP A 109 -2.84 4.52 -2.55
N GLY A 110 -1.75 3.90 -2.16
CA GLY A 110 -0.55 4.61 -1.77
C GLY A 110 0.66 3.70 -1.78
N TYR A 111 1.83 4.30 -1.59
CA TYR A 111 3.10 3.61 -1.70
C TYR A 111 4.06 4.27 -0.73
N LEU A 112 4.54 3.51 0.24
CA LEU A 112 5.47 4.03 1.26
C LEU A 112 6.80 3.30 1.16
N LEU A 113 7.88 4.07 1.24
CA LEU A 113 9.22 3.51 1.23
C LEU A 113 9.66 3.24 2.66
N LYS A 114 10.03 2.00 2.95
CA LYS A 114 10.43 1.61 4.31
C LYS A 114 11.68 2.33 4.79
N GLU A 115 12.47 2.89 3.87
CA GLU A 115 13.67 3.64 4.21
C GLU A 115 13.38 5.05 4.67
N ASP A 116 12.18 5.55 4.45
CA ASP A 116 11.86 6.90 4.86
C ASP A 116 11.85 7.02 6.37
N ARG A 117 12.09 8.22 6.85
CA ARG A 117 12.10 8.46 8.28
C ARG A 117 10.71 8.35 8.85
N PHE A 118 10.65 8.04 10.12
CA PHE A 118 9.39 7.85 10.82
C PHE A 118 8.42 9.01 10.59
N GLU A 119 8.91 10.23 10.75
CA GLU A 119 8.06 11.42 10.61
C GLU A 119 7.50 11.55 9.19
N VAL A 120 8.31 11.18 8.20
CA VAL A 120 7.86 11.23 6.80
C VAL A 120 6.76 10.20 6.56
N LEU A 121 6.94 9.00 7.08
CA LEU A 121 5.94 7.95 6.91
C LEU A 121 4.63 8.31 7.57
N VAL A 122 4.68 8.88 8.77
CA VAL A 122 3.47 9.32 9.46
C VAL A 122 2.75 10.37 8.63
N GLU A 123 3.48 11.36 8.14
CA GLU A 123 2.88 12.42 7.35
C GLU A 123 2.25 11.90 6.06
N GLU A 124 2.97 11.02 5.36
CA GLU A 124 2.46 10.45 4.12
C GLU A 124 1.22 9.59 4.36
N LEU A 125 1.24 8.78 5.41
CA LEU A 125 0.09 7.96 5.73
C LEU A 125 -1.14 8.81 6.05
N GLN A 126 -0.95 9.88 6.80
CA GLN A 126 -2.05 10.78 7.12
C GLN A 126 -2.65 11.39 5.85
N LYS A 127 -1.81 11.77 4.89
CA LYS A 127 -2.29 12.33 3.63
C LYS A 127 -3.10 11.32 2.84
N ILE A 128 -2.62 10.09 2.75
CA ILE A 128 -3.30 9.05 2.00
C ILE A 128 -4.69 8.77 2.59
N VAL A 129 -4.75 8.67 3.90
CA VAL A 129 -6.00 8.36 4.58
C VAL A 129 -7.02 9.49 4.42
N ARG A 130 -6.56 10.72 4.30
CA ARG A 130 -7.45 11.86 4.05
C ARG A 130 -7.92 11.94 2.60
N GLY A 131 -7.47 11.03 1.75
CA GLY A 131 -7.85 11.03 0.35
C GLY A 131 -7.05 11.99 -0.51
N GLN A 132 -5.94 12.52 -0.01
CA GLN A 132 -5.06 13.37 -0.80
C GLN A 132 -4.25 12.49 -1.74
N PRO A 133 -3.59 13.09 -2.74
CA PRO A 133 -2.79 12.29 -3.67
C PRO A 133 -1.87 11.36 -2.90
N PRO A 134 -1.81 10.10 -3.28
CA PRO A 134 -1.17 9.06 -2.47
C PRO A 134 0.34 8.99 -2.60
N LEU A 135 0.97 9.96 -3.19
CA LEU A 135 2.38 9.87 -3.50
C LEU A 135 3.19 10.88 -2.69
N SER A 136 4.30 10.41 -2.12
CA SER A 136 5.26 11.30 -1.51
C SER A 136 5.89 12.16 -2.59
N PRO A 137 6.49 13.32 -2.23
CA PRO A 137 7.18 14.13 -3.24
C PRO A 137 8.27 13.38 -3.97
N ALA A 138 8.99 12.51 -3.30
CA ALA A 138 10.04 11.72 -3.95
C ALA A 138 9.45 10.79 -5.00
N ILE A 139 8.37 10.11 -4.65
CA ILE A 139 7.72 9.19 -5.59
C ILE A 139 7.07 9.95 -6.72
N ALA A 140 6.49 11.10 -6.44
CA ALA A 140 5.89 11.93 -7.49
C ALA A 140 6.93 12.36 -8.50
N ARG A 141 8.12 12.74 -8.04
CA ARG A 141 9.21 13.09 -8.96
C ARG A 141 9.64 11.90 -9.79
N ARG A 142 9.71 10.71 -9.20
CA ARG A 142 10.05 9.51 -9.95
C ARG A 142 8.98 9.21 -11.00
N LEU A 143 7.73 9.42 -10.67
CA LEU A 143 6.64 9.22 -11.61
C LEU A 143 6.81 10.13 -12.82
N LEU A 144 7.09 11.41 -12.58
CA LEU A 144 7.33 12.35 -13.66
C LEU A 144 8.54 11.94 -14.50
N THR A 145 9.61 11.52 -13.84
CA THR A 145 10.80 11.06 -14.53
C THR A 145 10.50 9.84 -15.39
N HIS A 146 9.70 8.93 -14.86
CA HIS A 146 9.32 7.74 -15.62
C HIS A 146 8.56 8.11 -16.89
N PHE A 147 7.60 9.00 -16.79
CA PHE A 147 6.84 9.41 -17.97
C PHE A 147 7.73 10.08 -19.01
N ARG A 148 8.65 10.92 -18.58
CA ARG A 148 9.58 11.56 -19.51
C ARG A 148 10.53 10.55 -20.11
N GLY A 149 11.12 9.70 -19.27
CA GLY A 149 12.04 8.68 -19.75
C GLY A 149 11.33 7.67 -20.63
N GLY A 150 10.12 7.28 -20.23
CA GLY A 150 9.32 6.36 -21.01
C GLY A 150 9.00 6.91 -22.37
N ASN A 151 8.65 8.17 -22.44
CA ASN A 151 8.37 8.82 -23.72
C ASN A 151 9.63 8.88 -24.58
N GLY A 152 10.75 9.24 -23.99
CA GLY A 152 12.00 9.26 -24.70
C GLY A 152 12.43 7.87 -25.13
N HIS A 153 12.23 6.93 -24.26
CA HIS A 153 12.55 5.55 -24.56
C HIS A 153 11.64 4.99 -25.64
N ASP A 154 10.38 5.36 -25.58
CA ASP A 154 9.39 4.90 -26.52
C ASP A 154 9.26 5.83 -27.70
N SER A 155 10.29 6.57 -28.00
CA SER A 155 10.23 7.50 -29.09
C SER A 155 9.91 6.82 -30.42
N ASN A 156 10.21 5.56 -30.50
CA ASN A 156 9.86 4.79 -31.67
C ASN A 156 8.42 4.31 -31.61
N ALA A 157 7.77 4.48 -30.48
CA ALA A 157 6.37 4.14 -30.37
C ALA A 157 5.60 5.40 -30.65
N PRO A 158 5.11 5.53 -31.83
CA PRO A 158 4.52 6.78 -32.21
C PRO A 158 3.36 7.14 -31.35
N GLY A 159 3.31 8.29 -31.14
CA GLY A 159 2.15 8.82 -30.60
C GLY A 159 1.84 8.47 -29.22
N ARG A 160 2.44 7.74 -28.86
CA ARG A 160 2.04 7.46 -27.75
C ARG A 160 2.18 8.41 -26.96
N GLY A 161 2.73 8.78 -27.01
CA GLY A 161 2.78 9.78 -26.21
C GLY A 161 1.69 10.42 -25.74
N LEU A 162 1.34 10.34 -25.82
CA LEU A 162 0.65 10.95 -25.41
C LEU A 162 0.26 11.22 -24.60
N SER A 163 0.27 11.29 -24.63
CA SER A 163 -0.30 11.55 -24.07
C SER A 163 -0.54 11.84 -22.97
N LEU A 164 -0.66 12.13 -22.63
CA LEU A 164 -1.07 12.54 -21.58
C LEU A 164 -1.27 13.45 -21.33
#